data_966472137827f572b6c0a0aea81b0a83
#
_entry.id   966472137827f572b6c0a0aea81b0a83
#
_cell.length_a   1.000
_cell.length_b   1.000
_cell.length_c   1.000
_cell.angle_alpha   90.00
_cell.angle_beta   90.00
_cell.angle_gamma   90.00
#
_symmetry.space_group_name_H-M   'P 1'
#
loop_
_entity.id
_entity.type
_entity.pdbx_description
1 polymer ?
#
loop_
_entity_poly.entity_id
_entity_poly.type
_entity_poly.pdbx_seq_one_letter_code
_entity_poly.pdbx_strand_id
1 'polypeptide(L)'
;ASDVYKRQQQYGKIVSLQKCVEKYGLLAKDIMMYLSTSSHPNLKVRENGLVYAQGKSKAVTWMNSTANGRPIVPRSGYIVEFNALWYNALKFSEEICQMVGRKEEEAHFAAMAVKAEQAFKDVFLNQYGYLFDYVDEKDQEQDWSVRPNMIFAVALDYSPLSLPEKKTVFDICTKELLTPKGLRSLSPKSGGYNPMYVGPQVQRDYACLLYTSPSPR
;
A
#
# COMPACT_ATOMS: atom_id res chain seq x y z
N ALA A 1 -14.02 8.93 -6.14
CA ALA A 1 -15.37 9.24 -6.67
C ALA A 1 -15.73 10.72 -6.54
N SER A 2 -15.51 11.35 -5.37
CA SER A 2 -15.89 12.77 -5.17
C SER A 2 -15.11 13.77 -6.04
N ASP A 3 -13.83 13.54 -6.30
CA ASP A 3 -13.00 14.44 -7.11
C ASP A 3 -13.28 14.30 -8.61
N VAL A 4 -13.62 13.11 -9.08
CA VAL A 4 -14.08 12.89 -10.46
C VAL A 4 -15.42 13.58 -10.67
N TYR A 5 -16.34 13.47 -9.71
CA TYR A 5 -17.65 14.13 -9.77
C TYR A 5 -17.53 15.67 -9.73
N LYS A 6 -16.68 16.23 -8.89
CA LYS A 6 -16.42 17.67 -8.81
C LYS A 6 -15.78 18.21 -10.10
N ARG A 7 -14.83 17.48 -10.70
CA ARG A 7 -14.24 17.84 -11.98
C ARG A 7 -15.24 17.75 -13.14
N GLN A 8 -16.14 16.77 -13.13
CA GLN A 8 -17.22 16.68 -14.11
C GLN A 8 -18.18 17.89 -14.03
N GLN A 9 -18.53 18.35 -12.83
CA GLN A 9 -19.33 19.58 -12.65
C GLN A 9 -18.59 20.85 -13.11
N GLN A 10 -17.28 20.93 -12.83
CA GLN A 10 -16.48 22.10 -13.14
C GLN A 10 -16.24 22.28 -14.65
N TYR A 11 -16.17 21.20 -15.42
CA TYR A 11 -15.87 21.25 -16.86
C TYR A 11 -17.07 20.98 -17.78
N GLY A 12 -18.27 20.75 -17.23
CA GLY A 12 -19.52 20.66 -18.00
C GLY A 12 -19.59 19.53 -19.05
N LYS A 13 -18.65 18.58 -19.04
CA LYS A 13 -18.60 17.45 -19.98
C LYS A 13 -18.92 16.15 -19.25
N ILE A 14 -20.11 15.63 -19.46
CA ILE A 14 -20.44 14.25 -19.14
C ILE A 14 -19.67 13.36 -20.12
N VAL A 15 -18.58 12.76 -19.69
CA VAL A 15 -17.89 11.73 -20.46
C VAL A 15 -18.51 10.39 -20.10
N SER A 16 -18.94 9.60 -21.09
CA SER A 16 -19.47 8.27 -20.82
C SER A 16 -18.39 7.40 -20.15
N LEU A 17 -18.80 6.48 -19.26
CA LEU A 17 -17.90 5.53 -18.61
C LEU A 17 -17.04 4.80 -19.65
N GLN A 18 -17.64 4.36 -20.75
CA GLN A 18 -16.93 3.69 -21.85
C GLN A 18 -15.79 4.55 -22.42
N LYS A 19 -16.00 5.84 -22.69
CA LYS A 19 -14.94 6.74 -23.16
C LYS A 19 -13.85 6.98 -22.11
N CYS A 20 -14.22 7.02 -20.82
CA CYS A 20 -13.25 7.09 -19.74
C CYS A 20 -12.38 5.83 -19.70
N VAL A 21 -13.00 4.66 -19.81
CA VAL A 21 -12.29 3.37 -19.82
C VAL A 21 -11.39 3.26 -21.04
N GLU A 22 -11.88 3.59 -22.23
CA GLU A 22 -11.09 3.55 -23.47
C GLU A 22 -9.87 4.49 -23.41
N LYS A 23 -10.01 5.66 -22.83
CA LYS A 23 -8.95 6.67 -22.78
C LYS A 23 -7.96 6.49 -21.63
N TYR A 24 -8.46 6.24 -20.43
CA TYR A 24 -7.65 6.23 -19.21
C TYR A 24 -7.44 4.82 -18.67
N GLY A 25 -8.38 3.92 -18.88
CA GLY A 25 -8.27 2.53 -18.47
C GLY A 25 -7.17 1.79 -19.23
N LEU A 26 -7.07 1.99 -20.53
CA LEU A 26 -5.98 1.41 -21.34
C LEU A 26 -4.62 1.94 -20.92
N LEU A 27 -4.52 3.23 -20.58
CA LEU A 27 -3.28 3.81 -20.06
C LEU A 27 -2.90 3.19 -18.71
N ALA A 28 -3.87 3.03 -17.79
CA ALA A 28 -3.63 2.37 -16.51
C ALA A 28 -3.15 0.93 -16.69
N LYS A 29 -3.80 0.17 -17.59
CA LYS A 29 -3.39 -1.18 -17.98
C LYS A 29 -1.96 -1.20 -18.55
N ASP A 30 -1.60 -0.29 -19.46
CA ASP A 30 -0.25 -0.23 -20.03
C ASP A 30 0.81 0.09 -18.97
N ILE A 31 0.51 0.94 -18.00
CA ILE A 31 1.37 1.20 -16.85
C ILE A 31 1.56 -0.08 -16.02
N MET A 32 0.48 -0.82 -15.76
CA MET A 32 0.56 -2.07 -15.00
C MET A 32 1.36 -3.14 -15.74
N MET A 33 1.18 -3.26 -17.06
CA MET A 33 1.96 -4.16 -17.89
C MET A 33 3.45 -3.80 -17.86
N TYR A 34 3.77 -2.52 -17.98
CA TYR A 34 5.15 -2.02 -17.85
C TYR A 34 5.73 -2.35 -16.47
N LEU A 35 5.01 -2.07 -15.38
CA LEU A 35 5.49 -2.33 -14.01
C LEU A 35 5.70 -3.83 -13.75
N SER A 36 4.88 -4.70 -14.34
CA SER A 36 5.00 -6.14 -14.19
C SER A 36 6.22 -6.74 -14.92
N THR A 37 6.68 -6.09 -15.99
CA THR A 37 7.77 -6.59 -16.86
C THR A 37 9.06 -5.81 -16.72
N SER A 38 9.02 -4.57 -16.19
CA SER A 38 10.19 -3.71 -16.12
C SER A 38 11.10 -4.02 -14.94
N SER A 39 12.40 -3.83 -15.15
CA SER A 39 13.40 -3.91 -14.09
C SER A 39 13.68 -2.52 -13.50
N HIS A 40 12.78 -2.01 -12.68
CA HIS A 40 13.07 -0.81 -11.90
C HIS A 40 14.17 -1.12 -10.86
N PRO A 41 15.18 -0.26 -10.66
CA PRO A 41 16.31 -0.56 -9.77
C PRO A 41 15.89 -0.83 -8.32
N ASN A 42 14.81 -0.22 -7.85
CA ASN A 42 14.35 -0.32 -6.45
C ASN A 42 13.05 -1.13 -6.27
N LEU A 43 12.38 -1.53 -7.35
CA LEU A 43 11.10 -2.26 -7.30
C LEU A 43 11.13 -3.42 -8.29
N LYS A 44 10.76 -4.61 -7.84
CA LYS A 44 10.67 -5.80 -8.70
C LYS A 44 9.46 -6.63 -8.31
N VAL A 45 8.72 -7.08 -9.30
CA VAL A 45 7.74 -8.16 -9.12
C VAL A 45 8.51 -9.47 -8.99
N ARG A 46 8.25 -10.22 -7.92
CA ARG A 46 8.87 -11.52 -7.66
C ARG A 46 8.04 -12.66 -8.26
N GLU A 47 8.62 -13.85 -8.26
CA GLU A 47 7.96 -15.06 -8.78
C GLU A 47 6.66 -15.39 -8.06
N ASN A 48 6.54 -15.04 -6.78
CA ASN A 48 5.31 -15.17 -5.99
C ASN A 48 4.23 -14.13 -6.34
N GLY A 49 4.49 -13.22 -7.29
CA GLY A 49 3.54 -12.21 -7.75
C GLY A 49 3.51 -10.93 -6.92
N LEU A 50 4.28 -10.82 -5.84
CA LEU A 50 4.36 -9.62 -5.01
C LEU A 50 5.47 -8.67 -5.47
N VAL A 51 5.29 -7.39 -5.12
CA VAL A 51 6.28 -6.33 -5.32
C VAL A 51 7.26 -6.31 -4.17
N TYR A 52 8.54 -6.42 -4.49
CA TYR A 52 9.66 -6.31 -3.57
C TYR A 52 10.39 -4.99 -3.77
N ALA A 53 10.59 -4.22 -2.69
CA ALA A 53 11.25 -2.92 -2.69
C ALA A 53 12.62 -2.98 -2.00
N GLN A 54 13.62 -2.28 -2.56
CA GLN A 54 14.96 -2.15 -1.96
C GLN A 54 15.09 -0.79 -1.28
N GLY A 55 14.79 -0.73 0.03
CA GLY A 55 14.66 0.50 0.79
C GLY A 55 15.64 0.70 1.95
N LYS A 56 16.61 -0.20 2.19
CA LYS A 56 17.52 -0.09 3.36
C LYS A 56 18.39 1.17 3.38
N SER A 57 18.85 1.60 2.23
CA SER A 57 19.70 2.81 2.10
C SER A 57 18.96 4.02 1.59
N LYS A 58 17.72 3.86 1.14
CA LYS A 58 16.88 4.92 0.54
C LYS A 58 15.46 4.82 1.07
N ALA A 59 14.85 5.95 1.35
CA ALA A 59 13.43 6.00 1.68
C ALA A 59 12.60 5.79 0.41
N VAL A 60 12.00 4.60 0.27
CA VAL A 60 11.22 4.20 -0.91
C VAL A 60 9.72 4.27 -0.70
N THR A 61 9.26 4.61 0.51
CA THR A 61 7.84 4.69 0.86
C THR A 61 7.46 6.11 1.27
N TRP A 62 6.18 6.34 1.57
CA TRP A 62 5.71 7.61 2.13
C TRP A 62 6.38 7.94 3.48
N MET A 63 6.87 6.93 4.22
CA MET A 63 7.67 7.09 5.44
C MET A 63 9.11 7.45 5.08
N ASN A 64 9.29 8.63 4.50
CA ASN A 64 10.52 9.06 3.82
C ASN A 64 11.41 10.00 4.62
N SER A 65 11.13 10.21 5.91
CA SER A 65 12.00 11.03 6.76
C SER A 65 13.37 10.38 6.93
N THR A 66 14.39 11.21 6.86
CA THR A 66 15.79 10.78 6.97
C THR A 66 16.49 11.52 8.10
N ALA A 67 17.41 10.84 8.77
CA ALA A 67 18.34 11.45 9.72
C ALA A 67 19.78 11.06 9.32
N ASN A 68 20.66 12.06 9.23
CA ASN A 68 22.05 11.88 8.80
C ASN A 68 22.17 11.13 7.44
N GLY A 69 21.26 11.42 6.50
CA GLY A 69 21.23 10.81 5.16
C GLY A 69 20.72 9.37 5.11
N ARG A 70 20.19 8.82 6.20
CA ARG A 70 19.62 7.47 6.26
C ARG A 70 18.14 7.52 6.60
N PRO A 71 17.31 6.63 6.05
CA PRO A 71 15.92 6.50 6.45
C PRO A 71 15.80 6.25 7.96
N ILE A 72 14.86 6.93 8.62
CA ILE A 72 14.55 6.69 10.03
C ILE A 72 13.88 5.33 10.20
N VAL A 73 13.00 4.97 9.24
CA VAL A 73 12.39 3.66 9.16
C VAL A 73 12.81 3.03 7.83
N PRO A 74 13.87 2.21 7.81
CA PRO A 74 14.41 1.60 6.59
C PRO A 74 13.57 0.40 6.16
N ARG A 75 12.40 0.65 5.55
CA ARG A 75 11.49 -0.38 5.07
C ARG A 75 12.01 -0.97 3.76
N SER A 76 12.23 -2.26 3.74
CA SER A 76 12.75 -3.03 2.61
C SER A 76 12.03 -4.37 2.50
N GLY A 77 12.05 -4.98 1.33
CA GLY A 77 11.38 -6.25 1.12
C GLY A 77 9.96 -6.11 0.59
N TYR A 78 9.09 -6.99 1.00
CA TYR A 78 7.65 -6.88 0.74
C TYR A 78 7.05 -5.86 1.70
N ILE A 79 6.46 -4.80 1.17
CA ILE A 79 5.86 -3.69 1.92
C ILE A 79 4.35 -3.82 1.82
N VAL A 80 3.65 -3.78 2.94
CA VAL A 80 2.24 -4.16 3.04
C VAL A 80 1.32 -3.29 2.17
N GLU A 81 1.43 -1.96 2.26
CA GLU A 81 0.59 -1.06 1.45
C GLU A 81 0.94 -1.12 -0.04
N PHE A 82 2.21 -1.35 -0.40
CA PHE A 82 2.59 -1.52 -1.80
C PHE A 82 1.91 -2.74 -2.41
N ASN A 83 1.90 -3.85 -1.69
CA ASN A 83 1.31 -5.08 -2.16
C ASN A 83 -0.23 -5.08 -2.09
N ALA A 84 -0.82 -4.34 -1.16
CA ALA A 84 -2.26 -4.08 -1.16
C ALA A 84 -2.69 -3.24 -2.38
N LEU A 85 -1.96 -2.16 -2.68
CA LEU A 85 -2.19 -1.33 -3.87
C LEU A 85 -1.93 -2.09 -5.17
N TRP A 86 -0.88 -2.92 -5.20
CA TRP A 86 -0.54 -3.76 -6.34
C TRP A 86 -1.67 -4.75 -6.66
N TYR A 87 -2.16 -5.48 -5.66
CA TYR A 87 -3.29 -6.39 -5.83
C TYR A 87 -4.54 -5.66 -6.33
N ASN A 88 -4.88 -4.53 -5.71
CA ASN A 88 -6.02 -3.72 -6.15
C ASN A 88 -5.86 -3.26 -7.60
N ALA A 89 -4.65 -2.86 -8.01
CA ALA A 89 -4.37 -2.44 -9.38
C ALA A 89 -4.43 -3.59 -10.39
N LEU A 90 -3.99 -4.80 -10.01
CA LEU A 90 -4.15 -6.00 -10.83
C LEU A 90 -5.62 -6.32 -11.09
N LYS A 91 -6.44 -6.32 -10.04
CA LYS A 91 -7.88 -6.57 -10.15
C LYS A 91 -8.60 -5.49 -10.96
N PHE A 92 -8.22 -4.23 -10.78
CA PHE A 92 -8.74 -3.14 -11.57
C PHE A 92 -8.36 -3.27 -13.05
N SER A 93 -7.14 -3.69 -13.36
CA SER A 93 -6.68 -3.91 -14.74
C SER A 93 -7.40 -5.09 -15.40
N GLU A 94 -7.67 -6.16 -14.65
CA GLU A 94 -8.49 -7.28 -15.09
C GLU A 94 -9.89 -6.78 -15.50
N GLU A 95 -10.57 -6.00 -14.64
CA GLU A 95 -11.90 -5.46 -14.91
C GLU A 95 -11.90 -4.53 -16.15
N ILE A 96 -10.90 -3.66 -16.29
CA ILE A 96 -10.77 -2.80 -17.48
C ILE A 96 -10.60 -3.64 -18.75
N CYS A 97 -9.76 -4.67 -18.73
CA CYS A 97 -9.58 -5.56 -19.88
C CYS A 97 -10.87 -6.29 -20.24
N GLN A 98 -11.63 -6.73 -19.25
CA GLN A 98 -12.94 -7.34 -19.44
C GLN A 98 -13.92 -6.36 -20.12
N MET A 99 -14.01 -5.12 -19.64
CA MET A 99 -14.90 -4.10 -20.20
C MET A 99 -14.61 -3.74 -21.67
N VAL A 100 -13.33 -3.81 -22.08
CA VAL A 100 -12.91 -3.50 -23.45
C VAL A 100 -12.70 -4.74 -24.33
N GLY A 101 -12.99 -5.95 -23.80
CA GLY A 101 -12.94 -7.21 -24.53
C GLY A 101 -11.53 -7.75 -24.84
N ARG A 102 -10.53 -7.35 -24.04
CA ARG A 102 -9.13 -7.80 -24.19
C ARG A 102 -8.85 -9.07 -23.38
N LYS A 103 -9.33 -10.19 -23.87
CA LYS A 103 -9.33 -11.48 -23.16
C LYS A 103 -7.96 -12.02 -22.74
N GLU A 104 -6.94 -11.85 -23.57
CA GLU A 104 -5.58 -12.32 -23.25
C GLU A 104 -4.99 -11.54 -22.07
N GLU A 105 -5.12 -10.22 -22.11
CA GLU A 105 -4.63 -9.35 -21.04
C GLU A 105 -5.46 -9.50 -19.75
N GLU A 106 -6.77 -9.69 -19.85
CA GLU A 106 -7.67 -10.07 -18.74
C GLU A 106 -7.17 -11.33 -18.04
N ALA A 107 -6.95 -12.42 -18.80
CA ALA A 107 -6.45 -13.68 -18.25
C ALA A 107 -5.07 -13.53 -17.61
N HIS A 108 -4.19 -12.70 -18.18
CA HIS A 108 -2.88 -12.39 -17.63
C HIS A 108 -2.99 -11.72 -16.25
N PHE A 109 -3.79 -10.64 -16.13
CA PHE A 109 -3.96 -9.93 -14.86
C PHE A 109 -4.71 -10.78 -13.82
N ALA A 110 -5.69 -11.58 -14.23
CA ALA A 110 -6.38 -12.52 -13.37
C ALA A 110 -5.40 -13.55 -12.75
N ALA A 111 -4.54 -14.14 -13.57
CA ALA A 111 -3.54 -15.10 -13.08
C ALA A 111 -2.54 -14.46 -12.12
N MET A 112 -2.11 -13.23 -12.40
CA MET A 112 -1.23 -12.47 -11.50
C MET A 112 -1.94 -12.14 -10.17
N ALA A 113 -3.20 -11.74 -10.22
CA ALA A 113 -3.99 -11.40 -9.03
C ALA A 113 -4.16 -12.62 -8.11
N VAL A 114 -4.51 -13.79 -8.66
CA VAL A 114 -4.62 -15.03 -7.88
C VAL A 114 -3.32 -15.37 -7.17
N LYS A 115 -2.20 -15.25 -7.88
CA LYS A 115 -0.87 -15.51 -7.32
C LYS A 115 -0.51 -14.51 -6.20
N ALA A 116 -0.77 -13.23 -6.46
CA ALA A 116 -0.52 -12.17 -5.49
C ALA A 116 -1.41 -12.27 -4.25
N GLU A 117 -2.67 -12.70 -4.37
CA GLU A 117 -3.59 -12.90 -3.24
C GLU A 117 -3.06 -13.95 -2.28
N GLN A 118 -2.69 -15.14 -2.80
CA GLN A 118 -2.17 -16.20 -1.97
C GLN A 118 -0.86 -15.79 -1.29
N ALA A 119 0.08 -15.26 -2.06
CA ALA A 119 1.36 -14.81 -1.53
C ALA A 119 1.21 -13.67 -0.52
N PHE A 120 0.23 -12.79 -0.68
CA PHE A 120 -0.04 -11.71 0.28
C PHE A 120 -0.40 -12.27 1.66
N LYS A 121 -1.26 -13.26 1.71
CA LYS A 121 -1.65 -13.91 2.96
C LYS A 121 -0.49 -14.64 3.59
N ASP A 122 0.25 -15.42 2.79
CA ASP A 122 1.39 -16.22 3.28
C ASP A 122 2.52 -15.34 3.84
N VAL A 123 2.75 -14.16 3.24
CA VAL A 123 3.83 -13.25 3.64
C VAL A 123 3.43 -12.34 4.79
N PHE A 124 2.21 -11.77 4.75
CA PHE A 124 1.86 -10.67 5.66
C PHE A 124 1.01 -11.09 6.85
N LEU A 125 0.15 -12.12 6.74
CA LEU A 125 -0.68 -12.54 7.88
C LEU A 125 0.18 -13.21 8.96
N ASN A 126 0.17 -12.62 10.15
CA ASN A 126 0.85 -13.19 11.29
C ASN A 126 -0.09 -14.07 12.14
N GLN A 127 0.47 -14.78 13.11
CA GLN A 127 -0.26 -15.70 13.99
C GLN A 127 -1.38 -15.06 14.83
N TYR A 128 -1.41 -13.72 14.93
CA TYR A 128 -2.46 -12.98 15.63
C TYR A 128 -3.54 -12.44 14.69
N GLY A 129 -3.45 -12.75 13.38
CA GLY A 129 -4.43 -12.39 12.36
C GLY A 129 -4.36 -10.93 11.88
N TYR A 130 -3.30 -10.19 12.19
CA TYR A 130 -3.02 -8.90 11.57
C TYR A 130 -1.80 -8.97 10.66
N LEU A 131 -1.42 -7.86 10.02
CA LEU A 131 -0.39 -7.86 8.98
C LEU A 131 0.94 -7.34 9.52
N PHE A 132 2.05 -7.95 9.08
CA PHE A 132 3.37 -7.32 9.20
C PHE A 132 3.39 -6.02 8.39
N ASP A 133 4.12 -5.00 8.86
CA ASP A 133 4.30 -3.75 8.14
C ASP A 133 5.18 -3.93 6.90
N TYR A 134 6.24 -4.71 7.04
CA TYR A 134 7.05 -5.23 5.94
C TYR A 134 7.71 -6.56 6.30
N VAL A 135 8.12 -7.30 5.26
CA VAL A 135 8.87 -8.56 5.39
C VAL A 135 10.06 -8.54 4.44
N ASP A 136 11.27 -8.61 4.97
CA ASP A 136 12.49 -8.73 4.18
C ASP A 136 13.07 -10.16 4.28
N GLU A 137 12.88 -10.95 3.22
CA GLU A 137 13.37 -12.33 3.17
C GLU A 137 14.90 -12.43 3.21
N LYS A 138 15.61 -11.43 2.68
CA LYS A 138 17.07 -11.44 2.63
C LYS A 138 17.70 -11.38 4.01
N ASP A 139 17.10 -10.60 4.90
CA ASP A 139 17.58 -10.38 6.26
C ASP A 139 16.74 -11.12 7.30
N GLN A 140 15.75 -11.91 6.84
CA GLN A 140 14.79 -12.63 7.69
C GLN A 140 14.09 -11.71 8.69
N GLU A 141 13.78 -10.49 8.25
CA GLU A 141 13.19 -9.45 9.08
C GLU A 141 11.69 -9.37 8.85
N GLN A 142 10.91 -9.36 9.93
CA GLN A 142 9.46 -9.17 9.93
C GLN A 142 9.13 -8.02 10.88
N ASP A 143 8.56 -6.92 10.36
CA ASP A 143 8.13 -5.82 11.22
C ASP A 143 6.72 -6.06 11.77
N TRP A 144 6.64 -6.33 13.06
CA TRP A 144 5.40 -6.57 13.82
C TRP A 144 4.69 -5.28 14.24
N SER A 145 5.25 -4.13 13.89
CA SER A 145 4.69 -2.83 14.29
C SER A 145 3.28 -2.63 13.75
N VAL A 146 2.34 -2.31 14.63
CA VAL A 146 1.01 -1.89 14.20
C VAL A 146 1.10 -0.47 13.70
N ARG A 147 0.94 -0.31 12.38
CA ARG A 147 0.97 0.96 11.65
C ARG A 147 -0.27 1.13 10.77
N PRO A 148 -0.63 2.35 10.37
CA PRO A 148 -1.80 2.58 9.53
C PRO A 148 -1.67 1.99 8.13
N ASN A 149 -0.47 1.58 7.71
CA ASN A 149 -0.19 1.02 6.39
C ASN A 149 -1.05 -0.21 6.05
N MET A 150 -1.32 -1.06 7.03
CA MET A 150 -2.14 -2.26 6.82
C MET A 150 -3.61 -1.96 6.51
N ILE A 151 -4.07 -0.73 6.77
CA ILE A 151 -5.46 -0.33 6.48
C ILE A 151 -5.73 -0.28 4.96
N PHE A 152 -4.70 -0.10 4.13
CA PHE A 152 -4.85 -0.19 2.68
C PHE A 152 -5.40 -1.55 2.24
N ALA A 153 -4.94 -2.65 2.86
CA ALA A 153 -5.45 -3.98 2.55
C ALA A 153 -6.93 -4.18 2.97
N VAL A 154 -7.47 -3.34 3.84
CA VAL A 154 -8.86 -3.39 4.29
C VAL A 154 -9.78 -2.48 3.49
N ALA A 155 -9.31 -1.27 3.19
CA ALA A 155 -10.14 -0.16 2.69
C ALA A 155 -10.23 -0.08 1.17
N LEU A 156 -9.32 -0.71 0.42
CA LEU A 156 -9.36 -0.72 -1.04
C LEU A 156 -10.52 -1.58 -1.57
N ASP A 157 -11.04 -1.22 -2.75
CA ASP A 157 -12.16 -1.91 -3.40
C ASP A 157 -11.86 -3.39 -3.61
N TYR A 158 -10.66 -3.69 -4.12
CA TYR A 158 -10.14 -5.05 -4.22
C TYR A 158 -9.12 -5.31 -3.13
N SER A 159 -9.38 -6.31 -2.32
CA SER A 159 -8.54 -6.67 -1.19
C SER A 159 -8.15 -8.15 -1.26
N PRO A 160 -6.90 -8.50 -0.96
CA PRO A 160 -6.48 -9.90 -0.89
C PRO A 160 -6.97 -10.60 0.39
N LEU A 161 -7.64 -9.90 1.30
CA LEU A 161 -8.11 -10.42 2.57
C LEU A 161 -9.59 -10.79 2.53
N SER A 162 -9.95 -11.89 3.20
CA SER A 162 -11.33 -12.26 3.51
C SER A 162 -11.98 -11.29 4.50
N LEU A 163 -13.30 -11.29 4.60
CA LEU A 163 -14.04 -10.44 5.55
C LEU A 163 -13.62 -10.64 7.02
N PRO A 164 -13.41 -11.87 7.53
CA PRO A 164 -12.89 -12.07 8.89
C PRO A 164 -11.48 -11.49 9.07
N GLU A 165 -10.58 -11.68 8.10
CA GLU A 165 -9.22 -11.13 8.14
C GLU A 165 -9.23 -9.60 8.13
N LYS A 166 -10.03 -8.98 7.24
CA LYS A 166 -10.25 -7.53 7.22
C LYS A 166 -10.72 -7.00 8.58
N LYS A 167 -11.67 -7.73 9.19
CA LYS A 167 -12.20 -7.32 10.50
C LYS A 167 -11.10 -7.33 11.56
N THR A 168 -10.28 -8.37 11.62
CA THR A 168 -9.19 -8.46 12.60
C THR A 168 -8.17 -7.33 12.40
N VAL A 169 -7.76 -7.06 11.16
CA VAL A 169 -6.85 -5.95 10.84
C VAL A 169 -7.47 -4.60 11.19
N PHE A 170 -8.75 -4.38 10.88
CA PHE A 170 -9.46 -3.16 11.23
C PHE A 170 -9.56 -2.96 12.74
N ASP A 171 -9.92 -4.01 13.48
CA ASP A 171 -10.09 -3.97 14.93
C ASP A 171 -8.77 -3.59 15.63
N ILE A 172 -7.63 -4.17 15.23
CA ILE A 172 -6.34 -3.83 15.81
C ILE A 172 -5.91 -2.41 15.48
N CYS A 173 -6.10 -1.96 14.22
CA CYS A 173 -5.83 -0.59 13.83
C CYS A 173 -6.67 0.41 14.62
N THR A 174 -7.95 0.15 14.77
CA THR A 174 -8.86 1.00 15.52
C THR A 174 -8.47 1.05 16.99
N LYS A 175 -8.21 -0.11 17.59
CA LYS A 175 -7.86 -0.22 19.01
C LYS A 175 -6.56 0.49 19.36
N GLU A 176 -5.54 0.42 18.50
CA GLU A 176 -4.21 0.88 18.84
C GLU A 176 -3.83 2.23 18.22
N LEU A 177 -4.42 2.56 17.07
CA LEU A 177 -4.02 3.75 16.33
C LEU A 177 -5.05 4.87 16.34
N LEU A 178 -6.35 4.57 16.49
CA LEU A 178 -7.39 5.58 16.36
C LEU A 178 -7.33 6.61 17.50
N THR A 179 -7.41 7.88 17.10
CA THR A 179 -7.56 9.03 18.01
C THR A 179 -8.67 9.94 17.51
N PRO A 180 -9.17 10.87 18.31
CA PRO A 180 -10.15 11.86 17.83
C PRO A 180 -9.69 12.71 16.64
N LYS A 181 -8.38 12.73 16.35
CA LYS A 181 -7.79 13.54 15.27
C LYS A 181 -7.26 12.71 14.09
N GLY A 182 -7.40 11.39 14.11
CA GLY A 182 -6.92 10.49 13.07
C GLY A 182 -6.14 9.30 13.60
N LEU A 183 -5.40 8.63 12.73
CA LEU A 183 -4.60 7.46 13.12
C LEU A 183 -3.19 7.87 13.53
N ARG A 184 -2.67 7.25 14.58
CA ARG A 184 -1.24 7.30 14.90
C ARG A 184 -0.44 6.59 13.80
N SER A 185 0.77 7.03 13.57
CA SER A 185 1.71 6.38 12.64
C SER A 185 2.35 5.11 13.20
N LEU A 186 2.27 4.92 14.53
CA LEU A 186 2.78 3.76 15.25
C LEU A 186 1.95 3.51 16.50
N SER A 187 1.75 2.23 16.85
CA SER A 187 1.10 1.86 18.12
C SER A 187 1.91 2.33 19.32
N PRO A 188 1.25 2.88 20.38
CA PRO A 188 1.91 3.21 21.63
C PRO A 188 2.57 2.02 22.35
N LYS A 189 2.24 0.79 21.97
CA LYS A 189 2.84 -0.43 22.51
C LYS A 189 4.16 -0.81 21.82
N SER A 190 4.47 -0.18 20.70
CA SER A 190 5.73 -0.43 20.00
C SER A 190 6.89 0.26 20.71
N GLY A 191 8.01 -0.46 20.86
CA GLY A 191 9.17 0.02 21.61
C GLY A 191 9.85 1.30 21.09
N GLY A 192 9.57 1.69 19.83
CA GLY A 192 10.04 2.95 19.24
C GLY A 192 9.04 4.10 19.33
N TYR A 193 7.88 3.93 19.98
CA TYR A 193 6.86 4.97 20.05
C TYR A 193 7.34 6.19 20.84
N ASN A 194 7.29 7.37 20.22
CA ASN A 194 7.61 8.63 20.89
C ASN A 194 6.39 9.57 20.83
N PRO A 195 5.73 9.86 21.99
CA PRO A 195 4.55 10.71 22.03
C PRO A 195 4.85 12.21 21.95
N MET A 196 6.13 12.62 21.98
CA MET A 196 6.53 14.02 22.09
C MET A 196 7.23 14.51 20.83
N TYR A 197 6.60 15.43 20.10
CA TYR A 197 7.20 16.10 18.94
C TYR A 197 7.92 17.38 19.38
N VAL A 198 9.03 17.20 20.10
CA VAL A 198 9.84 18.29 20.69
C VAL A 198 11.33 18.06 20.47
N GLY A 199 12.12 19.10 20.61
CA GLY A 199 13.58 19.04 20.52
C GLY A 199 14.15 19.50 19.17
N PRO A 200 15.45 19.27 18.93
CA PRO A 200 16.12 19.55 17.66
C PRO A 200 15.48 18.83 16.46
N GLN A 201 15.74 19.31 15.23
CA GLN A 201 15.14 18.78 14.00
C GLN A 201 15.24 17.25 13.91
N VAL A 202 16.42 16.70 14.19
CA VAL A 202 16.64 15.24 14.12
C VAL A 202 15.71 14.47 15.08
N GLN A 203 15.52 14.96 16.30
CA GLN A 203 14.60 14.33 17.25
C GLN A 203 13.14 14.44 16.80
N ARG A 204 12.76 15.57 16.20
CA ARG A 204 11.42 15.77 15.64
C ARG A 204 11.18 14.87 14.42
N ASP A 205 12.18 14.68 13.58
CA ASP A 205 12.09 13.79 12.42
C ASP A 205 11.91 12.32 12.86
N TYR A 206 12.63 11.88 13.89
CA TYR A 206 12.38 10.58 14.52
C TYR A 206 10.95 10.50 15.10
N ALA A 207 10.48 11.52 15.80
CA ALA A 207 9.15 11.55 16.37
C ALA A 207 8.06 11.57 15.27
N CYS A 208 8.28 12.19 14.11
CA CYS A 208 7.29 12.28 13.04
C CYS A 208 6.79 10.92 12.53
N LEU A 209 7.67 9.93 12.44
CA LEU A 209 7.30 8.58 12.02
C LEU A 209 6.94 7.64 13.18
N LEU A 210 7.15 8.11 14.40
CA LEU A 210 6.88 7.39 15.64
C LEU A 210 5.73 8.03 16.45
N TYR A 211 5.09 9.06 15.87
CA TYR A 211 4.02 9.85 16.48
C TYR A 211 2.77 9.90 15.57
N THR A 212 1.71 10.57 16.01
CA THR A 212 0.53 10.84 15.19
C THR A 212 0.91 11.64 13.95
N SER A 213 0.48 11.17 12.76
CA SER A 213 0.56 12.00 11.57
C SER A 213 -0.16 13.32 11.80
N PRO A 214 0.49 14.47 11.65
CA PRO A 214 -0.23 15.74 11.70
C PRO A 214 -1.25 15.73 10.57
N SER A 215 -2.48 16.13 10.87
CA SER A 215 -3.48 16.38 9.83
C SER A 215 -2.86 17.31 8.78
N PRO A 216 -3.04 17.02 7.48
CA PRO A 216 -2.57 17.95 6.46
C PRO A 216 -3.19 19.32 6.70
N ARG A 217 -2.34 20.32 6.78
CA ARG A 217 -2.73 21.73 6.87
C ARG A 217 -3.37 22.19 5.58
#